data_e901a9890c79f3f4295609e7e666d51a
#
_entry.id   e901a9890c79f3f4295609e7e666d51a
#
_cell.length_a   1.000
_cell.length_b   1.000
_cell.length_c   1.000
_cell.angle_alpha   90.00
_cell.angle_beta   90.00
_cell.angle_gamma   90.00
#
_symmetry.space_group_name_H-M   'P 1'
#
loop_
_entity.id
_entity.type
_entity.pdbx_description
1 polymer ?
#
loop_
_entity_poly.entity_id
_entity_poly.type
_entity_poly.pdbx_seq_one_letter_code
_entity_poly.pdbx_strand_id
1 'polypeptide(L)'
;MYHLIIADDEPLIRTGLLYRNDWKQMGFEVDALLEDGSDVLKYLEDHRADVLLTDICMYQVSGLAAAAQIRERYPWMKIALASGYREFEYPREAIRCQVYDYL
;
A
#
# COMPACT_ATOMS: atom_id res chain seq x y z
N MET A 1 2.06 -15.99 -9.32
CA MET A 1 2.34 -15.27 -8.07
C MET A 1 1.97 -13.80 -8.26
N TYR A 2 1.31 -13.22 -7.28
CA TYR A 2 0.92 -11.81 -7.38
C TYR A 2 2.07 -10.92 -6.94
N HIS A 3 2.18 -9.77 -7.59
CA HIS A 3 3.23 -8.81 -7.29
C HIS A 3 2.73 -7.79 -6.28
N LEU A 4 3.45 -7.66 -5.17
CA LEU A 4 3.08 -6.82 -4.04
C LEU A 4 4.12 -5.73 -3.86
N ILE A 5 3.66 -4.51 -3.63
CA ILE A 5 4.55 -3.44 -3.17
C ILE A 5 4.09 -2.97 -1.80
N ILE A 6 5.05 -2.61 -0.97
CA ILE A 6 4.81 -2.18 0.41
C ILE A 6 5.29 -0.75 0.55
N ALA A 7 4.46 0.10 1.13
CA ALA A 7 4.81 1.49 1.34
C ALA A 7 4.58 1.89 2.80
N ASP A 8 5.60 2.46 3.42
CA ASP A 8 5.54 2.96 4.78
C ASP A 8 6.74 3.88 5.00
N ASP A 9 6.53 5.04 5.61
CA ASP A 9 7.61 5.99 5.83
C ASP A 9 8.50 5.62 7.02
N GLU A 10 8.08 4.66 7.84
CA GLU A 10 8.87 4.18 8.96
C GLU A 10 9.67 2.95 8.55
N PRO A 11 11.01 3.05 8.50
CA PRO A 11 11.83 1.93 8.04
C PRO A 11 11.64 0.65 8.83
N LEU A 12 11.47 0.75 10.15
CA LEU A 12 11.29 -0.44 10.98
C LEU A 12 9.96 -1.13 10.70
N ILE A 13 8.91 -0.36 10.48
CA ILE A 13 7.61 -0.93 10.16
C ILE A 13 7.65 -1.55 8.77
N ARG A 14 8.23 -0.85 7.82
CA ARG A 14 8.36 -1.33 6.44
C ARG A 14 9.12 -2.66 6.40
N THR A 15 10.26 -2.72 7.08
CA THR A 15 11.06 -3.93 7.17
C THR A 15 10.30 -5.03 7.91
N GLY A 16 9.59 -4.65 8.97
CA GLY A 16 8.80 -5.61 9.73
C GLY A 16 7.69 -6.24 8.90
N LEU A 17 7.01 -5.44 8.09
CA LEU A 17 5.98 -5.97 7.20
C LEU A 17 6.57 -6.98 6.22
N LEU A 18 7.77 -6.71 5.74
CA LEU A 18 8.43 -7.63 4.81
C LEU A 18 8.80 -8.94 5.49
N TYR A 19 9.43 -8.88 6.66
CA TYR A 19 10.05 -10.06 7.26
C TYR A 19 9.17 -10.84 8.21
N ARG A 20 8.10 -10.27 8.73
CA ARG A 20 7.20 -10.98 9.64
C ARG A 20 6.22 -11.90 8.92
N ASN A 21 6.14 -11.79 7.62
CA ASN A 21 5.17 -12.55 6.84
C ASN A 21 5.90 -13.37 5.79
N ASP A 22 5.40 -14.58 5.57
CA ASP A 22 5.91 -15.40 4.50
C ASP A 22 5.10 -15.11 3.24
N TRP A 23 5.42 -14.00 2.59
CA TRP A 23 4.68 -13.52 1.44
C TRP A 23 4.67 -14.54 0.31
N LYS A 24 5.81 -15.18 0.10
CA LYS A 24 5.93 -16.15 -0.98
C LYS A 24 4.99 -17.33 -0.78
N GLN A 25 4.87 -17.81 0.45
CA GLN A 25 3.98 -18.93 0.74
C GLN A 25 2.52 -18.51 0.57
N MET A 26 2.22 -17.24 0.78
CA MET A 26 0.88 -16.72 0.59
C MET A 26 0.57 -16.40 -0.88
N GLY A 27 1.52 -16.57 -1.76
CA GLY A 27 1.33 -16.33 -3.18
C GLY A 27 1.75 -14.96 -3.67
N PHE A 28 2.58 -14.26 -2.89
CA PHE A 28 3.01 -12.91 -3.23
C PHE A 28 4.51 -12.82 -3.40
N GLU A 29 4.91 -12.02 -4.37
CA GLU A 29 6.30 -11.62 -4.53
C GLU A 29 6.39 -10.13 -4.22
N VAL A 30 7.22 -9.77 -3.23
CA VAL A 30 7.39 -8.37 -2.85
C VAL A 30 8.44 -7.76 -3.77
N ASP A 31 8.01 -6.88 -4.64
CA ASP A 31 8.88 -6.29 -5.66
C ASP A 31 9.57 -5.02 -5.20
N ALA A 32 8.98 -4.27 -4.30
CA ALA A 32 9.54 -3.01 -3.87
C ALA A 32 9.05 -2.61 -2.49
N LEU A 33 9.93 -1.92 -1.77
CA LEU A 33 9.63 -1.27 -0.50
C LEU A 33 9.78 0.23 -0.72
N LEU A 34 8.70 0.97 -0.49
CA LEU A 34 8.65 2.38 -0.82
C LEU A 34 8.36 3.20 0.44
N GLU A 35 8.77 4.46 0.44
CA GLU A 35 8.70 5.28 1.64
C GLU A 35 7.47 6.17 1.69
N ASP A 36 6.89 6.50 0.54
CA ASP A 36 5.82 7.49 0.49
C ASP A 36 4.88 7.20 -0.66
N GLY A 37 3.68 7.78 -0.60
CA GLY A 37 2.72 7.63 -1.70
C GLY A 37 3.22 8.20 -3.01
N SER A 38 4.03 9.26 -2.96
CA SER A 38 4.61 9.81 -4.19
C SER A 38 5.54 8.81 -4.84
N ASP A 39 6.30 8.06 -4.05
CA ASP A 39 7.17 7.01 -4.59
C ASP A 39 6.36 5.87 -5.19
N VAL A 40 5.23 5.56 -4.59
CA VAL A 40 4.33 4.52 -5.12
C VAL A 40 3.84 4.93 -6.50
N LEU A 41 3.34 6.15 -6.64
CA LEU A 41 2.81 6.62 -7.91
C LEU A 41 3.89 6.67 -8.98
N LYS A 42 5.09 7.08 -8.61
CA LYS A 42 6.21 7.12 -9.52
C LYS A 42 6.63 5.71 -9.97
N TYR A 43 6.68 4.78 -9.03
CA TYR A 43 7.01 3.39 -9.32
C TYR A 43 6.03 2.79 -10.33
N LEU A 44 4.75 3.08 -10.17
CA LEU A 44 3.72 2.50 -11.03
C LEU A 44 3.70 3.07 -12.44
N GLU A 45 4.43 4.16 -12.69
CA GLU A 45 4.58 4.66 -14.05
C GLU A 45 5.40 3.72 -14.92
N ASP A 46 6.34 3.00 -14.32
CA ASP A 46 7.27 2.12 -15.05
C ASP A 46 7.10 0.65 -14.71
N HIS A 47 6.34 0.31 -13.68
CA HIS A 47 6.24 -1.06 -13.19
C HIS A 47 4.78 -1.39 -12.92
N ARG A 48 4.45 -2.67 -13.00
CA ARG A 48 3.12 -3.15 -12.68
C ARG A 48 3.13 -3.86 -11.34
N ALA A 49 2.10 -3.60 -10.54
CA ALA A 49 1.88 -4.31 -9.29
C ALA A 49 0.43 -4.76 -9.23
N ASP A 50 0.18 -5.82 -8.49
CA ASP A 50 -1.17 -6.33 -8.31
C ASP A 50 -1.78 -5.86 -7.00
N VAL A 51 -0.94 -5.66 -5.98
CA VAL A 51 -1.39 -5.30 -4.63
C VAL A 51 -0.47 -4.24 -4.05
N LEU A 52 -1.06 -3.27 -3.40
CA LEU A 52 -0.34 -2.29 -2.59
C LEU A 52 -0.74 -2.47 -1.13
N LEU A 53 0.24 -2.72 -0.28
CA LEU A 53 0.06 -2.67 1.17
C LEU A 53 0.72 -1.38 1.65
N THR A 54 -0.06 -0.46 2.17
CA THR A 54 0.44 0.87 2.49
C THR A 54 -0.03 1.37 3.84
N ASP A 55 0.80 2.16 4.51
CA ASP A 55 0.39 2.94 5.64
C ASP A 55 -0.58 4.04 5.17
N ILE A 56 -1.47 4.47 6.05
CA ILE A 56 -2.42 5.53 5.74
C ILE A 56 -1.72 6.89 5.73
N CYS A 57 -0.94 7.16 6.75
CA CYS A 57 -0.28 8.46 6.92
C CYS A 57 1.18 8.35 6.53
N MET A 58 1.57 9.02 5.47
CA MET A 58 2.94 9.09 5.01
C MET A 58 3.33 10.54 4.80
N TYR A 59 4.62 10.78 4.58
CA TYR A 59 5.19 12.11 4.68
C TYR A 59 4.59 13.11 3.68
N GLN A 60 4.72 12.84 2.39
CA GLN A 60 4.29 13.78 1.35
C GLN A 60 2.92 13.44 0.80
N VAL A 61 2.74 12.20 0.37
CA VAL A 61 1.47 11.74 -0.17
C VAL A 61 1.01 10.58 0.69
N SER A 62 -0.14 10.75 1.33
CA SER A 62 -0.67 9.73 2.23
C SER A 62 -1.08 8.48 1.46
N GLY A 63 -1.22 7.37 2.18
CA GLY A 63 -1.70 6.14 1.59
C GLY A 63 -3.09 6.28 0.99
N LEU A 64 -3.96 7.08 1.62
CA LEU A 64 -5.29 7.32 1.08
C LEU A 64 -5.24 8.14 -0.20
N ALA A 65 -4.37 9.16 -0.25
CA ALA A 65 -4.24 9.96 -1.46
C ALA A 65 -3.69 9.12 -2.62
N ALA A 66 -2.70 8.28 -2.33
CA ALA A 66 -2.16 7.36 -3.34
C ALA A 66 -3.23 6.37 -3.78
N ALA A 67 -4.01 5.82 -2.84
CA ALA A 67 -5.06 4.87 -3.16
C ALA A 67 -6.11 5.49 -4.09
N ALA A 68 -6.47 6.74 -3.86
CA ALA A 68 -7.44 7.42 -4.72
C ALA A 68 -6.96 7.51 -6.16
N GLN A 69 -5.69 7.84 -6.36
CA GLN A 69 -5.13 7.93 -7.71
C GLN A 69 -4.96 6.56 -8.34
N ILE A 70 -4.57 5.55 -7.56
CA ILE A 70 -4.44 4.18 -8.05
C ILE A 70 -5.80 3.65 -8.49
N ARG A 71 -6.83 3.90 -7.72
CA ARG A 71 -8.18 3.47 -8.04
C ARG A 71 -8.61 3.98 -9.40
N GLU A 72 -8.24 5.21 -9.70
CA GLU A 72 -8.61 5.85 -10.97
C GLU A 72 -7.75 5.36 -12.13
N ARG A 73 -6.43 5.26 -11.91
CA ARG A 73 -5.48 4.96 -12.98
C ARG A 73 -5.19 3.48 -13.16
N TYR A 74 -5.28 2.71 -12.09
CA TYR A 74 -4.95 1.27 -12.08
C TYR A 74 -6.05 0.49 -11.38
N PRO A 75 -7.23 0.42 -11.98
CA PRO A 75 -8.40 -0.13 -11.26
C PRO A 75 -8.30 -1.62 -10.96
N TRP A 76 -7.38 -2.34 -11.58
CA TRP A 76 -7.18 -3.75 -11.27
C TRP A 76 -6.44 -3.99 -9.97
N MET A 77 -5.74 -2.98 -9.44
CA MET A 77 -4.93 -3.16 -8.23
C MET A 77 -5.80 -3.27 -6.99
N LYS A 78 -5.38 -4.15 -6.10
CA LYS A 78 -5.97 -4.27 -4.76
C LYS A 78 -5.14 -3.46 -3.79
N ILE A 79 -5.80 -2.84 -2.82
CA ILE A 79 -5.13 -1.97 -1.86
C ILE A 79 -5.51 -2.42 -0.46
N ALA A 80 -4.50 -2.62 0.38
CA ALA A 80 -4.67 -2.91 1.79
C ALA A 80 -4.01 -1.79 2.59
N LEU A 81 -4.72 -1.29 3.59
CA LEU A 81 -4.19 -0.24 4.46
C LEU A 81 -3.75 -0.84 5.79
N ALA A 82 -2.52 -0.55 6.16
CA ALA A 82 -1.98 -0.94 7.45
C ALA A 82 -1.80 0.34 8.26
N SER A 83 -2.44 0.41 9.43
CA SER A 83 -2.35 1.60 10.26
C SER A 83 -1.90 1.25 11.65
N GLY A 84 -0.88 1.95 12.12
CA GLY A 84 -0.46 1.85 13.50
C GLY A 84 -1.28 2.70 14.44
N TYR A 85 -2.19 3.52 13.90
CA TYR A 85 -3.04 4.41 14.67
C TYR A 85 -4.48 4.07 14.40
N ARG A 86 -5.36 4.44 15.32
CA ARG A 86 -6.79 4.24 15.12
C ARG A 86 -7.37 5.47 14.48
N GLU A 87 -7.34 5.51 13.19
CA GLU A 87 -7.77 6.67 12.44
C GLU A 87 -9.20 6.45 11.97
N PHE A 88 -10.15 6.73 12.83
CA PHE A 88 -11.53 6.43 12.54
C PHE A 88 -12.13 7.26 11.42
N GLU A 89 -11.54 8.39 11.10
CA GLU A 89 -11.99 9.17 9.97
C GLU A 89 -11.58 8.59 8.64
N TYR A 90 -10.62 7.66 8.60
CA TYR A 90 -10.12 7.09 7.37
C TYR A 90 -10.98 5.97 6.78
N PRO A 91 -11.69 5.14 7.55
CA PRO A 91 -12.39 4.00 6.96
C PRO A 91 -13.37 4.37 5.86
N ARG A 92 -14.05 5.52 6.00
CA ARG A 92 -14.99 5.96 4.98
C ARG A 92 -14.29 6.26 3.66
N GLU A 93 -13.16 6.94 3.72
CA GLU A 93 -12.37 7.23 2.53
C GLU A 93 -11.76 5.97 1.95
N ALA A 94 -11.34 5.05 2.79
CA ALA A 94 -10.81 3.78 2.35
C ALA A 94 -11.85 3.00 1.55
N ILE A 95 -13.11 3.01 1.99
CA ILE A 95 -14.19 2.36 1.27
C ILE A 95 -14.37 2.99 -0.11
N ARG A 96 -14.34 4.31 -0.18
CA ARG A 96 -14.46 5.01 -1.46
C ARG A 96 -13.33 4.65 -2.41
N CYS A 97 -12.15 4.38 -1.87
CA CYS A 97 -10.98 4.03 -2.68
C CYS A 97 -10.89 2.53 -2.95
N GLN A 98 -11.90 1.77 -2.57
CA GLN A 98 -11.95 0.32 -2.75
C GLN A 98 -10.78 -0.39 -2.10
N VAL A 99 -10.58 -0.09 -0.83
CA VAL A 99 -9.58 -0.76 -0.02
C VAL A 99 -10.15 -2.09 0.44
N TYR A 100 -9.39 -3.17 0.30
CA TYR A 100 -9.85 -4.52 0.60
C TYR A 100 -9.54 -4.97 2.01
N ASP A 101 -8.63 -4.31 2.69
CA ASP A 101 -8.30 -4.66 4.06
C ASP A 101 -7.86 -3.40 4.80
N TYR A 102 -8.23 -3.35 6.06
CA TYR A 102 -7.91 -2.21 6.92
C TYR A 102 -7.37 -2.77 8.23
N LEU A 103 -6.07 -2.71 8.40
CA LEU A 103 -5.38 -3.30 9.55
C LEU A 103 -5.14 -2.32 10.68
#